data_a30d57324f7429a24d218bc91b19f3b3
#
_entry.id   a30d57324f7429a24d218bc91b19f3b3
#
_cell.length_a   1.000
_cell.length_b   1.000
_cell.length_c   1.000
_cell.angle_alpha   90.00
_cell.angle_beta   90.00
_cell.angle_gamma   90.00
#
_symmetry.space_group_name_H-M   'P 1'
#
loop_
_entity.id
_entity.type
_entity.pdbx_description
1 polymer ?
#
loop_
_entity_poly.entity_id
_entity_poly.type
_entity_poly.pdbx_seq_one_letter_code
_entity_poly.pdbx_strand_id
1 'polypeptide(L)'
;MRKFFIAILLLAATTMVAQEKITVLHTNDTHSCIEPEKNGNAGVLNRALLIEAIKDSVGADRVLLFDCGDFSQGSLYYNTFKGSVEIEIMNAMGYNAGAVGNHEFDFGIENLARLARMAKFPLLCANYDFTGTPCEGLILPYTIIKRKGVKIGVFGLSPNPVGLISKDYYAGIEYLSPIESANKCAQKLREQGCDIVICLSHLGYQMPNEACDDERLATATKGIDLILGGHSHTYFKEPATLINAEGKEVIMQQMNKNGRYLGYVTLTFE
;
A
#
# COMPACT_ATOMS: atom_id res chain seq x y z
N MET A 1 -51.76 53.98 -19.81
CA MET A 1 -50.66 53.50 -18.84
C MET A 1 -50.28 52.11 -19.23
N ARG A 2 -49.09 51.96 -19.86
CA ARG A 2 -48.51 50.63 -20.22
C ARG A 2 -47.69 50.14 -19.05
N LYS A 3 -48.09 49.00 -18.45
CA LYS A 3 -47.30 48.31 -17.38
C LYS A 3 -46.23 47.47 -18.04
N PHE A 4 -44.94 47.80 -17.82
CA PHE A 4 -43.79 46.94 -18.16
C PHE A 4 -43.59 45.91 -17.04
N PHE A 5 -43.68 44.61 -17.38
CA PHE A 5 -43.23 43.53 -16.53
C PHE A 5 -41.77 43.23 -16.85
N ILE A 6 -40.89 43.48 -15.90
CA ILE A 6 -39.50 43.04 -15.98
C ILE A 6 -39.45 41.61 -15.41
N ALA A 7 -39.24 40.62 -16.28
CA ALA A 7 -38.97 39.25 -15.86
C ALA A 7 -37.49 39.15 -15.50
N ILE A 8 -37.18 38.99 -14.22
CA ILE A 8 -35.81 38.67 -13.72
C ILE A 8 -35.59 37.17 -13.90
N LEU A 9 -34.79 36.79 -14.91
CA LEU A 9 -34.32 35.43 -15.10
C LEU A 9 -33.20 35.17 -14.06
N LEU A 10 -33.51 34.46 -12.97
CA LEU A 10 -32.47 33.91 -12.08
C LEU A 10 -31.80 32.74 -12.81
N LEU A 11 -30.60 32.98 -13.35
CA LEU A 11 -29.72 31.91 -13.79
C LEU A 11 -29.15 31.20 -12.52
N ALA A 12 -29.72 30.06 -12.16
CA ALA A 12 -29.11 29.16 -11.18
C ALA A 12 -27.88 28.55 -11.86
N ALA A 13 -26.68 29.07 -11.55
CA ALA A 13 -25.43 28.44 -11.91
C ALA A 13 -25.30 27.20 -11.04
N THR A 14 -25.66 26.04 -11.57
CA THR A 14 -25.28 24.76 -10.98
C THR A 14 -23.76 24.63 -11.16
N THR A 15 -23.02 24.88 -10.11
CA THR A 15 -21.59 24.51 -10.07
C THR A 15 -21.53 22.98 -10.15
N MET A 16 -21.21 22.45 -11.33
CA MET A 16 -20.77 21.07 -11.42
C MET A 16 -19.47 20.98 -10.59
N VAL A 17 -19.55 20.44 -9.39
CA VAL A 17 -18.37 20.06 -8.62
C VAL A 17 -17.69 18.96 -9.44
N ALA A 18 -16.53 19.27 -10.00
CA ALA A 18 -15.76 18.27 -10.72
C ALA A 18 -15.35 17.19 -9.71
N GLN A 19 -15.78 15.96 -9.98
CA GLN A 19 -15.48 14.80 -9.16
C GLN A 19 -13.96 14.57 -9.10
N GLU A 20 -13.37 14.69 -7.92
CA GLU A 20 -11.93 14.48 -7.75
C GLU A 20 -11.60 12.99 -7.88
N LYS A 21 -10.54 12.69 -8.66
CA LYS A 21 -10.06 11.32 -8.87
C LYS A 21 -8.61 11.22 -8.44
N ILE A 22 -8.30 10.17 -7.68
CA ILE A 22 -6.95 9.80 -7.28
C ILE A 22 -6.67 8.39 -7.81
N THR A 23 -5.58 8.23 -8.52
CA THR A 23 -5.10 6.94 -9.01
C THR A 23 -4.14 6.36 -7.99
N VAL A 24 -4.45 5.18 -7.48
CA VAL A 24 -3.57 4.38 -6.64
C VAL A 24 -2.92 3.31 -7.50
N LEU A 25 -1.60 3.36 -7.59
CA LEU A 25 -0.76 2.33 -8.19
C LEU A 25 -0.12 1.51 -7.07
N HIS A 26 0.01 0.20 -7.25
CA HIS A 26 0.71 -0.61 -6.27
C HIS A 26 1.49 -1.77 -6.88
N THR A 27 2.55 -2.14 -6.16
CA THR A 27 3.35 -3.34 -6.38
C THR A 27 3.34 -4.19 -5.12
N ASN A 28 3.67 -5.45 -5.27
CA ASN A 28 3.91 -6.41 -4.20
C ASN A 28 4.88 -7.47 -4.69
N ASP A 29 5.62 -8.09 -3.77
CA ASP A 29 6.47 -9.26 -4.05
C ASP A 29 7.37 -9.04 -5.29
N THR A 30 7.98 -7.86 -5.39
CA THR A 30 8.83 -7.55 -6.55
C THR A 30 10.14 -8.34 -6.53
N HIS A 31 10.51 -8.89 -5.37
CA HIS A 31 11.64 -9.83 -5.16
C HIS A 31 12.88 -9.42 -5.94
N SER A 32 13.28 -8.13 -5.79
CA SER A 32 14.48 -7.61 -6.45
C SER A 32 14.55 -7.94 -7.96
N CYS A 33 13.41 -8.04 -8.64
CA CYS A 33 13.35 -8.27 -10.09
C CYS A 33 13.76 -6.98 -10.82
N ILE A 34 15.09 -6.73 -10.86
CA ILE A 34 15.70 -5.56 -11.48
C ILE A 34 15.73 -5.72 -12.99
N GLU A 35 16.27 -6.85 -13.45
CA GLU A 35 16.33 -7.17 -14.86
C GLU A 35 14.98 -7.71 -15.36
N PRO A 36 14.63 -7.50 -16.62
CA PRO A 36 13.44 -8.13 -17.19
C PRO A 36 13.60 -9.64 -17.23
N GLU A 37 12.50 -10.37 -17.15
CA GLU A 37 12.47 -11.82 -17.37
C GLU A 37 12.87 -12.16 -18.82
N LYS A 38 13.19 -13.43 -19.09
CA LYS A 38 13.62 -13.89 -20.44
C LYS A 38 12.63 -13.57 -21.57
N ASN A 39 11.35 -13.42 -21.22
CA ASN A 39 10.29 -13.04 -22.16
C ASN A 39 10.16 -11.52 -22.34
N GLY A 40 11.02 -10.72 -21.72
CA GLY A 40 10.99 -9.26 -21.74
C GLY A 40 9.99 -8.61 -20.78
N ASN A 41 9.23 -9.40 -20.03
CA ASN A 41 8.28 -8.89 -19.02
C ASN A 41 8.99 -8.53 -17.71
N ALA A 42 8.26 -7.87 -16.81
CA ALA A 42 8.76 -7.41 -15.52
C ALA A 42 9.97 -6.46 -15.66
N GLY A 43 10.81 -6.39 -14.63
CA GLY A 43 11.98 -5.52 -14.59
C GLY A 43 11.68 -4.07 -14.24
N VAL A 44 12.67 -3.44 -13.66
CA VAL A 44 12.55 -2.10 -13.10
C VAL A 44 12.27 -1.03 -14.16
N LEU A 45 12.93 -1.11 -15.32
CA LEU A 45 12.77 -0.11 -16.37
C LEU A 45 11.36 -0.12 -16.97
N ASN A 46 10.82 -1.31 -17.25
CA ASN A 46 9.45 -1.44 -17.76
C ASN A 46 8.43 -0.89 -16.76
N ARG A 47 8.61 -1.19 -15.47
CA ARG A 47 7.76 -0.68 -14.41
C ARG A 47 7.85 0.85 -14.29
N ALA A 48 9.06 1.42 -14.33
CA ALA A 48 9.27 2.86 -14.27
C ALA A 48 8.59 3.57 -15.45
N LEU A 49 8.79 3.08 -16.68
CA LEU A 49 8.16 3.65 -17.88
C LEU A 49 6.63 3.62 -17.81
N LEU A 50 6.06 2.52 -17.32
CA LEU A 50 4.61 2.40 -17.16
C LEU A 50 4.08 3.39 -16.10
N ILE A 51 4.75 3.51 -14.96
CA ILE A 51 4.37 4.46 -13.90
C ILE A 51 4.42 5.90 -14.44
N GLU A 52 5.49 6.29 -15.14
CA GLU A 52 5.60 7.64 -15.71
C GLU A 52 4.54 7.90 -16.79
N ALA A 53 4.27 6.95 -17.68
CA ALA A 53 3.20 7.08 -18.67
C ALA A 53 1.82 7.29 -18.02
N ILE A 54 1.54 6.61 -16.90
CA ILE A 54 0.30 6.82 -16.16
C ILE A 54 0.29 8.21 -15.50
N LYS A 55 1.39 8.62 -14.85
CA LYS A 55 1.51 9.96 -14.25
C LYS A 55 1.29 11.06 -15.29
N ASP A 56 1.84 10.91 -16.49
CA ASP A 56 1.65 11.85 -17.61
C ASP A 56 0.19 11.89 -18.08
N SER A 57 -0.49 10.74 -18.08
CA SER A 57 -1.89 10.63 -18.54
C SER A 57 -2.90 11.24 -17.58
N VAL A 58 -2.74 10.98 -16.25
CA VAL A 58 -3.75 11.37 -15.24
C VAL A 58 -3.35 12.58 -14.40
N GLY A 59 -2.10 13.01 -14.52
CA GLY A 59 -1.48 14.05 -13.70
C GLY A 59 -0.72 13.44 -12.50
N ALA A 60 0.58 13.72 -12.40
CA ALA A 60 1.45 13.16 -11.35
C ALA A 60 0.97 13.51 -9.92
N ASP A 61 0.33 14.66 -9.75
CA ASP A 61 -0.26 15.11 -8.49
C ASP A 61 -1.56 14.39 -8.10
N ARG A 62 -2.07 13.50 -8.97
CA ARG A 62 -3.23 12.62 -8.74
C ARG A 62 -2.84 11.16 -8.51
N VAL A 63 -1.54 10.83 -8.58
CA VAL A 63 -1.06 9.46 -8.44
C VAL A 63 -0.49 9.24 -7.04
N LEU A 64 -0.84 8.11 -6.44
CA LEU A 64 -0.18 7.51 -5.28
C LEU A 64 0.40 6.18 -5.70
N LEU A 65 1.62 5.90 -5.27
CA LEU A 65 2.34 4.66 -5.55
C LEU A 65 2.74 3.97 -4.25
N PHE A 66 2.29 2.73 -4.06
CA PHE A 66 2.53 1.94 -2.85
C PHE A 66 3.22 0.61 -3.16
N ASP A 67 3.88 0.05 -2.15
CA ASP A 67 4.38 -1.32 -2.16
C ASP A 67 3.80 -2.11 -1.00
N CYS A 68 3.44 -3.36 -1.25
CA CYS A 68 2.82 -4.23 -0.25
C CYS A 68 3.80 -5.26 0.35
N GLY A 69 5.09 -4.94 0.35
CA GLY A 69 6.15 -5.76 0.93
C GLY A 69 6.78 -6.75 -0.03
N ASP A 70 7.85 -7.38 0.43
CA ASP A 70 8.70 -8.30 -0.32
C ASP A 70 9.28 -7.66 -1.60
N PHE A 71 9.74 -6.40 -1.48
CA PHE A 71 10.58 -5.81 -2.53
C PHE A 71 11.98 -6.42 -2.55
N SER A 72 12.38 -7.04 -1.46
CA SER A 72 13.63 -7.75 -1.20
C SER A 72 13.64 -9.18 -1.75
N GLN A 73 14.82 -9.82 -1.76
CA GLN A 73 15.07 -11.21 -2.12
C GLN A 73 15.25 -11.48 -3.62
N GLY A 74 16.00 -12.52 -3.94
CA GLY A 74 15.94 -13.27 -5.20
C GLY A 74 17.00 -12.89 -6.24
N SER A 75 17.68 -11.76 -6.16
CA SER A 75 18.63 -11.34 -7.19
C SER A 75 20.09 -11.25 -6.69
N LEU A 76 21.03 -11.18 -7.65
CA LEU A 76 22.42 -10.86 -7.34
C LEU A 76 22.56 -9.45 -6.75
N TYR A 77 21.73 -8.50 -7.16
CA TYR A 77 21.69 -7.15 -6.60
C TYR A 77 21.35 -7.20 -5.12
N TYR A 78 20.28 -7.90 -4.76
CA TYR A 78 19.89 -8.04 -3.36
C TYR A 78 20.96 -8.74 -2.51
N ASN A 79 21.51 -9.85 -2.99
CA ASN A 79 22.55 -10.59 -2.27
C ASN A 79 23.82 -9.74 -2.05
N THR A 80 24.16 -8.87 -2.99
CA THR A 80 25.35 -8.01 -2.92
C THR A 80 25.09 -6.75 -2.09
N PHE A 81 23.98 -6.07 -2.35
CA PHE A 81 23.70 -4.74 -1.81
C PHE A 81 22.66 -4.72 -0.69
N LYS A 82 22.12 -5.90 -0.32
CA LYS A 82 21.23 -6.12 0.83
C LYS A 82 20.02 -5.17 0.84
N GLY A 83 19.40 -4.94 -0.32
CA GLY A 83 18.19 -4.14 -0.48
C GLY A 83 18.41 -2.66 -0.73
N SER A 84 19.65 -2.13 -0.73
CA SER A 84 19.86 -0.70 -0.97
C SER A 84 19.52 -0.29 -2.41
N VAL A 85 19.78 -1.13 -3.40
CA VAL A 85 19.43 -0.87 -4.81
C VAL A 85 17.91 -0.78 -4.96
N GLU A 86 17.17 -1.68 -4.34
CA GLU A 86 15.71 -1.71 -4.34
C GLU A 86 15.14 -0.41 -3.74
N ILE A 87 15.63 0.01 -2.58
CA ILE A 87 15.20 1.27 -1.94
C ILE A 87 15.55 2.49 -2.79
N GLU A 88 16.74 2.55 -3.40
CA GLU A 88 17.10 3.66 -4.29
C GLU A 88 16.19 3.74 -5.52
N ILE A 89 15.84 2.60 -6.10
CA ILE A 89 14.88 2.51 -7.21
C ILE A 89 13.50 2.99 -6.77
N MET A 90 13.00 2.51 -5.63
CA MET A 90 11.71 2.93 -5.09
C MET A 90 11.68 4.44 -4.78
N ASN A 91 12.78 4.99 -4.24
CA ASN A 91 12.95 6.43 -4.05
C ASN A 91 12.87 7.19 -5.37
N ALA A 92 13.54 6.69 -6.43
CA ALA A 92 13.55 7.32 -7.76
C ALA A 92 12.17 7.27 -8.44
N MET A 93 11.42 6.19 -8.27
CA MET A 93 10.05 6.04 -8.79
C MET A 93 9.02 6.89 -8.01
N GLY A 94 9.37 7.35 -6.80
CA GLY A 94 8.50 8.19 -5.97
C GLY A 94 7.41 7.41 -5.25
N TYR A 95 7.75 6.25 -4.66
CA TYR A 95 6.84 5.55 -3.76
C TYR A 95 6.41 6.46 -2.61
N ASN A 96 5.16 6.34 -2.20
CA ASN A 96 4.55 7.17 -1.14
C ASN A 96 4.50 6.44 0.21
N ALA A 97 4.46 5.12 0.21
CA ALA A 97 4.64 4.25 1.37
C ALA A 97 4.89 2.81 0.91
N GLY A 98 5.45 1.97 1.79
CA GLY A 98 5.60 0.53 1.58
C GLY A 98 5.28 -0.25 2.86
N ALA A 99 4.67 -1.43 2.74
CA ALA A 99 4.59 -2.37 3.84
C ALA A 99 5.92 -3.12 4.03
N VAL A 100 6.11 -3.71 5.19
CA VAL A 100 7.22 -4.63 5.47
C VAL A 100 6.72 -6.05 5.25
N GLY A 101 7.34 -6.80 4.33
CA GLY A 101 7.11 -8.22 4.15
C GLY A 101 8.08 -9.08 4.98
N ASN A 102 8.08 -10.38 4.75
CA ASN A 102 8.99 -11.28 5.46
C ASN A 102 10.42 -11.23 4.91
N HIS A 103 10.61 -10.98 3.62
CA HIS A 103 11.94 -10.96 3.01
C HIS A 103 12.72 -9.67 3.28
N GLU A 104 12.11 -8.62 3.79
CA GLU A 104 12.84 -7.46 4.32
C GLU A 104 13.74 -7.83 5.50
N PHE A 105 13.48 -8.97 6.15
CA PHE A 105 14.28 -9.50 7.26
C PHE A 105 15.41 -10.45 6.85
N ASP A 106 15.59 -10.81 5.59
CA ASP A 106 16.56 -11.83 5.14
C ASP A 106 18.02 -11.54 5.54
N PHE A 107 18.35 -10.28 5.81
CA PHE A 107 19.64 -9.86 6.38
C PHE A 107 19.52 -9.31 7.80
N GLY A 108 18.45 -9.65 8.51
CA GLY A 108 18.19 -9.29 9.90
C GLY A 108 17.67 -7.87 10.11
N ILE A 109 17.23 -7.62 11.33
CA ILE A 109 16.57 -6.37 11.74
C ILE A 109 17.47 -5.13 11.62
N GLU A 110 18.78 -5.29 11.81
CA GLU A 110 19.76 -4.20 11.63
C GLU A 110 19.78 -3.71 10.17
N ASN A 111 19.72 -4.66 9.22
CA ASN A 111 19.64 -4.33 7.82
C ASN A 111 18.30 -3.65 7.47
N LEU A 112 17.19 -4.15 8.00
CA LEU A 112 15.88 -3.52 7.83
C LEU A 112 15.90 -2.06 8.35
N ALA A 113 16.48 -1.81 9.52
CA ALA A 113 16.64 -0.46 10.06
C ALA A 113 17.50 0.43 9.16
N ARG A 114 18.55 -0.13 8.54
CA ARG A 114 19.36 0.59 7.54
C ARG A 114 18.55 0.97 6.31
N LEU A 115 17.76 0.05 5.76
CA LEU A 115 16.88 0.28 4.61
C LEU A 115 15.82 1.34 4.93
N ALA A 116 15.20 1.27 6.11
CA ALA A 116 14.22 2.25 6.54
C ALA A 116 14.78 3.67 6.62
N ARG A 117 16.06 3.83 7.04
CA ARG A 117 16.74 5.16 7.03
C ARG A 117 17.05 5.67 5.62
N MET A 118 17.24 4.77 4.64
CA MET A 118 17.53 5.14 3.25
C MET A 118 16.26 5.51 2.47
N ALA A 119 15.11 4.94 2.86
CA ALA A 119 13.84 5.19 2.21
C ALA A 119 13.41 6.66 2.39
N LYS A 120 12.98 7.30 1.30
CA LYS A 120 12.39 8.66 1.29
C LYS A 120 10.86 8.62 1.49
N PHE A 121 10.34 7.47 1.77
CA PHE A 121 8.94 7.18 2.06
C PHE A 121 8.87 6.30 3.31
N PRO A 122 7.77 6.33 4.08
CA PRO A 122 7.65 5.51 5.26
C PRO A 122 7.49 4.03 4.91
N LEU A 123 8.22 3.16 5.61
CA LEU A 123 7.91 1.75 5.73
C LEU A 123 6.90 1.57 6.86
N LEU A 124 5.87 0.77 6.62
CA LEU A 124 4.71 0.63 7.50
C LEU A 124 4.53 -0.82 7.98
N CYS A 125 4.32 -0.96 9.29
CA CYS A 125 3.90 -2.21 9.92
C CYS A 125 3.22 -1.90 11.25
N ALA A 126 1.94 -2.22 11.39
CA ALA A 126 1.15 -1.92 12.58
C ALA A 126 1.05 -3.10 13.56
N ASN A 127 1.35 -4.31 13.10
CA ASN A 127 1.21 -5.53 13.90
C ASN A 127 2.53 -6.16 14.34
N TYR A 128 3.63 -5.38 14.28
CA TYR A 128 4.88 -5.68 14.95
C TYR A 128 5.22 -4.55 15.93
N ASP A 129 5.51 -4.89 17.17
CA ASP A 129 6.07 -3.94 18.13
C ASP A 129 7.59 -3.93 17.98
N PHE A 130 8.12 -2.80 17.54
CA PHE A 130 9.55 -2.58 17.34
C PHE A 130 10.23 -1.90 18.55
N THR A 131 9.54 -1.73 19.67
CA THR A 131 10.09 -1.09 20.87
C THR A 131 11.36 -1.80 21.35
N GLY A 132 12.42 -1.06 21.59
CA GLY A 132 13.74 -1.60 21.99
C GLY A 132 14.54 -2.26 20.88
N THR A 133 14.08 -2.21 19.62
CA THR A 133 14.79 -2.75 18.47
C THR A 133 15.46 -1.64 17.63
N PRO A 134 16.39 -1.97 16.73
CA PRO A 134 16.98 -1.00 15.78
C PRO A 134 15.98 -0.29 14.87
N CYS A 135 14.76 -0.83 14.72
CA CYS A 135 13.69 -0.30 13.89
C CYS A 135 12.73 0.63 14.64
N GLU A 136 12.92 0.81 15.98
CA GLU A 136 12.07 1.70 16.77
C GLU A 136 12.04 3.12 16.19
N GLY A 137 10.83 3.63 15.93
CA GLY A 137 10.60 4.96 15.35
C GLY A 137 10.96 5.11 13.86
N LEU A 138 11.53 4.07 13.23
CA LEU A 138 11.85 4.06 11.79
C LEU A 138 10.72 3.43 10.97
N ILE A 139 10.12 2.36 11.48
CA ILE A 139 8.96 1.72 10.87
C ILE A 139 7.72 2.21 11.62
N LEU A 140 6.78 2.77 10.88
CA LEU A 140 5.59 3.41 11.45
C LEU A 140 4.37 2.48 11.34
N PRO A 141 3.41 2.55 12.26
CA PRO A 141 2.18 1.78 12.11
C PRO A 141 1.33 2.27 10.95
N TYR A 142 1.30 3.59 10.70
CA TYR A 142 0.51 4.22 9.64
C TYR A 142 1.10 5.58 9.23
N THR A 143 0.63 6.10 8.12
CA THR A 143 0.89 7.47 7.64
C THR A 143 -0.38 8.12 7.11
N ILE A 144 -0.38 9.44 6.95
CA ILE A 144 -1.49 10.19 6.36
C ILE A 144 -0.95 11.03 5.21
N ILE A 145 -1.54 10.87 4.05
CA ILE A 145 -1.18 11.57 2.82
C ILE A 145 -2.33 12.48 2.43
N LYS A 146 -2.02 13.72 2.03
CA LYS A 146 -3.02 14.63 1.44
C LYS A 146 -2.80 14.76 -0.05
N ARG A 147 -3.84 14.54 -0.85
CA ARG A 147 -3.85 14.70 -2.30
C ARG A 147 -5.14 15.36 -2.75
N LYS A 148 -5.07 16.45 -3.52
CA LYS A 148 -6.25 17.15 -4.07
C LYS A 148 -7.35 17.44 -3.03
N GLY A 149 -6.98 17.80 -1.82
CA GLY A 149 -7.91 18.04 -0.72
C GLY A 149 -8.37 16.79 0.02
N VAL A 150 -8.17 15.59 -0.55
CA VAL A 150 -8.51 14.30 0.08
C VAL A 150 -7.43 13.89 1.08
N LYS A 151 -7.86 13.40 2.23
CA LYS A 151 -7.00 12.89 3.30
C LYS A 151 -7.03 11.37 3.32
N ILE A 152 -5.91 10.76 3.00
CA ILE A 152 -5.75 9.32 2.79
C ILE A 152 -4.94 8.76 3.95
N GLY A 153 -5.56 7.88 4.75
CA GLY A 153 -4.88 7.11 5.78
C GLY A 153 -4.33 5.82 5.20
N VAL A 154 -3.07 5.50 5.49
CA VAL A 154 -2.41 4.29 4.99
C VAL A 154 -1.72 3.60 6.15
N PHE A 155 -1.94 2.30 6.35
CA PHE A 155 -1.24 1.50 7.36
C PHE A 155 -0.72 0.20 6.74
N GLY A 156 0.28 -0.43 7.40
CA GLY A 156 0.89 -1.67 6.93
C GLY A 156 0.60 -2.85 7.86
N LEU A 157 0.55 -4.07 7.31
CA LEU A 157 0.49 -5.33 8.06
C LEU A 157 1.48 -6.33 7.50
N SER A 158 2.13 -7.08 8.39
CA SER A 158 3.12 -8.11 8.08
C SER A 158 2.65 -9.49 8.53
N PRO A 159 3.13 -10.60 7.92
CA PRO A 159 2.72 -11.96 8.29
C PRO A 159 3.26 -12.36 9.65
N ASN A 160 2.79 -13.49 10.20
CA ASN A 160 3.40 -14.08 11.39
C ASN A 160 4.86 -14.47 11.08
N PRO A 161 5.86 -13.94 11.79
CA PRO A 161 7.27 -14.23 11.49
C PRO A 161 7.68 -15.66 11.82
N VAL A 162 6.90 -16.36 12.65
CA VAL A 162 7.22 -17.72 13.12
C VAL A 162 7.14 -18.71 11.97
N GLY A 163 8.26 -19.34 11.64
CA GLY A 163 8.37 -20.30 10.54
C GLY A 163 8.65 -19.66 9.16
N LEU A 164 8.54 -18.34 9.04
CA LEU A 164 8.86 -17.59 7.81
C LEU A 164 10.24 -16.91 7.89
N ILE A 165 10.56 -16.34 9.05
CA ILE A 165 11.77 -15.55 9.26
C ILE A 165 12.64 -16.28 10.30
N SER A 166 13.96 -16.31 10.10
CA SER A 166 14.88 -16.81 11.12
C SER A 166 14.70 -16.02 12.42
N LYS A 167 14.59 -16.73 13.57
CA LYS A 167 14.31 -16.11 14.87
C LYS A 167 15.31 -15.00 15.24
N ASP A 168 16.56 -15.16 14.87
CA ASP A 168 17.62 -14.19 15.17
C ASP A 168 17.43 -12.90 14.33
N TYR A 169 16.74 -12.97 13.19
CA TYR A 169 16.55 -11.86 12.26
C TYR A 169 15.41 -10.92 12.64
N TYR A 170 14.49 -11.37 13.51
CA TYR A 170 13.42 -10.53 14.08
C TYR A 170 13.48 -10.48 15.62
N ALA A 171 14.66 -10.71 16.19
CA ALA A 171 14.84 -10.69 17.63
C ALA A 171 14.37 -9.36 18.24
N GLY A 172 13.61 -9.45 19.34
CA GLY A 172 13.07 -8.29 20.04
C GLY A 172 11.73 -7.80 19.50
N ILE A 173 11.24 -8.31 18.37
CA ILE A 173 9.91 -7.96 17.85
C ILE A 173 8.85 -8.82 18.54
N GLU A 174 7.77 -8.16 19.01
CA GLU A 174 6.53 -8.83 19.41
C GLU A 174 5.52 -8.78 18.26
N TYR A 175 4.99 -9.96 17.89
CA TYR A 175 3.93 -10.09 16.89
C TYR A 175 2.56 -9.86 17.54
N LEU A 176 1.83 -8.88 17.03
CA LEU A 176 0.50 -8.51 17.51
C LEU A 176 -0.58 -9.05 16.56
N SER A 177 -1.81 -9.15 17.06
CA SER A 177 -2.97 -9.56 16.25
C SER A 177 -3.17 -8.61 15.06
N PRO A 178 -3.13 -9.10 13.80
CA PRO A 178 -3.37 -8.26 12.62
C PRO A 178 -4.75 -7.60 12.62
N ILE A 179 -5.79 -8.33 13.03
CA ILE A 179 -7.17 -7.83 13.08
C ILE A 179 -7.31 -6.69 14.11
N GLU A 180 -6.74 -6.85 15.31
CA GLU A 180 -6.79 -5.81 16.33
C GLU A 180 -5.96 -4.58 15.92
N SER A 181 -4.78 -4.79 15.37
CA SER A 181 -3.90 -3.74 14.87
C SER A 181 -4.55 -2.95 13.73
N ALA A 182 -5.20 -3.65 12.79
CA ALA A 182 -5.94 -3.04 11.70
C ALA A 182 -7.12 -2.19 12.19
N ASN A 183 -7.95 -2.74 13.10
CA ASN A 183 -9.08 -2.00 13.67
C ASN A 183 -8.62 -0.75 14.42
N LYS A 184 -7.53 -0.86 15.21
CA LYS A 184 -6.93 0.28 15.93
C LYS A 184 -6.41 1.36 14.96
N CYS A 185 -5.73 0.97 13.90
CA CYS A 185 -5.23 1.90 12.88
C CYS A 185 -6.39 2.56 12.12
N ALA A 186 -7.35 1.78 11.64
CA ALA A 186 -8.50 2.29 10.90
C ALA A 186 -9.30 3.28 11.73
N GLN A 187 -9.62 2.92 13.00
CA GLN A 187 -10.30 3.82 13.93
C GLN A 187 -9.53 5.14 14.09
N LYS A 188 -8.24 5.06 14.39
CA LYS A 188 -7.40 6.25 14.62
C LYS A 188 -7.30 7.14 13.37
N LEU A 189 -7.23 6.55 12.18
CA LEU A 189 -7.20 7.29 10.92
C LEU A 189 -8.54 7.97 10.64
N ARG A 190 -9.67 7.30 10.90
CA ARG A 190 -11.02 7.90 10.79
C ARG A 190 -11.22 9.03 11.80
N GLU A 191 -10.80 8.87 13.05
CA GLU A 191 -10.84 9.93 14.09
C GLU A 191 -10.00 11.15 13.69
N GLN A 192 -8.91 10.93 12.94
CA GLN A 192 -8.11 12.01 12.37
C GLN A 192 -8.72 12.61 11.10
N GLY A 193 -9.90 12.19 10.68
CA GLY A 193 -10.65 12.72 9.54
C GLY A 193 -10.08 12.26 8.19
N CYS A 194 -9.58 11.03 8.09
CA CYS A 194 -9.22 10.46 6.80
C CYS A 194 -10.49 10.09 6.02
N ASP A 195 -10.58 10.56 4.78
CA ASP A 195 -11.68 10.31 3.87
C ASP A 195 -11.68 8.84 3.39
N ILE A 196 -10.48 8.27 3.21
CA ILE A 196 -10.27 6.88 2.84
C ILE A 196 -9.16 6.26 3.69
N VAL A 197 -9.29 4.96 3.99
CA VAL A 197 -8.29 4.16 4.72
C VAL A 197 -7.87 2.98 3.87
N ILE A 198 -6.56 2.91 3.60
CA ILE A 198 -5.92 1.88 2.78
C ILE A 198 -5.03 1.01 3.69
N CYS A 199 -5.17 -0.29 3.59
CA CYS A 199 -4.27 -1.28 4.17
C CYS A 199 -3.27 -1.76 3.10
N LEU A 200 -1.98 -1.61 3.36
CA LEU A 200 -0.92 -2.31 2.62
C LEU A 200 -0.64 -3.61 3.37
N SER A 201 -1.13 -4.71 2.86
CA SER A 201 -1.09 -6.00 3.54
C SER A 201 -0.04 -6.92 2.93
N HIS A 202 0.74 -7.55 3.80
CA HIS A 202 1.59 -8.68 3.42
C HIS A 202 1.16 -9.98 4.10
N LEU A 203 -0.15 -10.13 4.40
CA LEU A 203 -0.69 -11.32 5.07
C LEU A 203 -0.98 -12.49 4.10
N GLY A 204 -1.13 -12.18 2.81
CA GLY A 204 -1.54 -13.14 1.79
C GLY A 204 -3.05 -13.32 1.70
N TYR A 205 -3.49 -13.91 0.58
CA TYR A 205 -4.88 -14.22 0.30
C TYR A 205 -5.11 -15.73 0.33
N GLN A 206 -6.18 -16.17 1.02
CA GLN A 206 -6.56 -17.59 1.19
C GLN A 206 -5.40 -18.44 1.74
N MET A 207 -4.86 -18.03 2.88
CA MET A 207 -3.77 -18.71 3.59
C MET A 207 -4.36 -19.65 4.66
N PRO A 208 -4.68 -20.92 4.34
CA PRO A 208 -5.49 -21.79 5.22
C PRO A 208 -4.80 -22.14 6.54
N ASN A 209 -3.47 -22.09 6.59
CA ASN A 209 -2.68 -22.39 7.78
C ASN A 209 -2.39 -21.17 8.66
N GLU A 210 -2.72 -19.96 8.18
CA GLU A 210 -2.51 -18.74 8.91
C GLU A 210 -3.74 -18.35 9.73
N ALA A 211 -3.52 -17.72 10.89
CA ALA A 211 -4.61 -17.24 11.74
C ALA A 211 -5.38 -16.07 11.09
N CYS A 212 -4.71 -15.30 10.26
CA CYS A 212 -5.29 -14.18 9.51
C CYS A 212 -4.67 -14.10 8.11
N ASP A 213 -5.49 -13.79 7.14
CA ASP A 213 -5.15 -13.44 5.76
C ASP A 213 -6.02 -12.27 5.29
N ASP A 214 -5.84 -11.80 4.07
CA ASP A 214 -6.53 -10.62 3.56
C ASP A 214 -8.06 -10.79 3.51
N GLU A 215 -8.55 -12.00 3.25
CA GLU A 215 -9.99 -12.28 3.21
C GLU A 215 -10.60 -12.22 4.61
N ARG A 216 -9.95 -12.87 5.59
CA ARG A 216 -10.37 -12.83 7.01
C ARG A 216 -10.20 -11.42 7.58
N LEU A 217 -9.13 -10.72 7.22
CA LEU A 217 -8.92 -9.34 7.61
C LEU A 217 -10.08 -8.46 7.14
N ALA A 218 -10.41 -8.51 5.84
CA ALA A 218 -11.49 -7.70 5.28
C ALA A 218 -12.83 -7.95 5.98
N THR A 219 -13.18 -9.21 6.22
CA THR A 219 -14.48 -9.58 6.83
C THR A 219 -14.56 -9.33 8.33
N ALA A 220 -13.42 -9.35 9.05
CA ALA A 220 -13.38 -9.19 10.51
C ALA A 220 -13.11 -7.75 10.98
N THR A 221 -12.77 -6.83 10.08
CA THR A 221 -12.38 -5.46 10.42
C THR A 221 -13.45 -4.43 10.08
N LYS A 222 -13.21 -3.19 10.49
CA LYS A 222 -14.08 -2.03 10.28
C LYS A 222 -13.28 -0.85 9.76
N GLY A 223 -13.94 0.03 9.00
CA GLY A 223 -13.38 1.30 8.61
C GLY A 223 -12.24 1.25 7.60
N ILE A 224 -11.95 0.09 6.98
CA ILE A 224 -11.02 -0.07 5.87
C ILE A 224 -11.82 -0.04 4.57
N ASP A 225 -11.34 0.69 3.55
CA ASP A 225 -11.99 0.78 2.24
C ASP A 225 -11.26 -0.03 1.18
N LEU A 226 -9.93 -0.11 1.27
CA LEU A 226 -9.09 -0.75 0.27
C LEU A 226 -7.98 -1.57 0.95
N ILE A 227 -7.83 -2.82 0.53
CA ILE A 227 -6.71 -3.69 0.89
C ILE A 227 -5.89 -3.96 -0.37
N LEU A 228 -4.63 -3.58 -0.33
CA LEU A 228 -3.63 -3.92 -1.34
C LEU A 228 -2.75 -5.02 -0.75
N GLY A 229 -2.78 -6.21 -1.35
CA GLY A 229 -2.19 -7.42 -0.79
C GLY A 229 -0.85 -7.81 -1.39
N GLY A 230 -0.16 -8.74 -0.70
CA GLY A 230 1.10 -9.38 -1.11
C GLY A 230 1.20 -10.82 -0.59
N HIS A 231 2.43 -11.35 -0.48
CA HIS A 231 2.81 -12.62 0.14
C HIS A 231 2.37 -13.90 -0.60
N SER A 232 1.09 -14.07 -0.89
CA SER A 232 0.57 -15.27 -1.55
C SER A 232 0.80 -15.32 -3.06
N HIS A 233 1.36 -14.24 -3.64
CA HIS A 233 1.57 -14.08 -5.08
C HIS A 233 0.29 -14.25 -5.92
N THR A 234 -0.86 -13.96 -5.33
CA THR A 234 -2.16 -14.07 -6.02
C THR A 234 -2.29 -13.00 -7.09
N TYR A 235 -2.90 -13.33 -8.21
CA TYR A 235 -3.19 -12.37 -9.27
C TYR A 235 -4.70 -12.13 -9.36
N PHE A 236 -5.11 -10.92 -9.03
CA PHE A 236 -6.47 -10.46 -9.27
C PHE A 236 -6.52 -9.68 -10.58
N LYS A 237 -7.11 -10.26 -11.60
CA LYS A 237 -7.35 -9.56 -12.87
C LYS A 237 -8.27 -8.36 -12.68
N GLU A 238 -9.30 -8.55 -11.87
CA GLU A 238 -10.22 -7.51 -11.42
C GLU A 238 -10.18 -7.48 -9.88
N PRO A 239 -10.31 -6.32 -9.23
CA PRO A 239 -10.39 -6.26 -7.78
C PRO A 239 -11.54 -7.10 -7.23
N ALA A 240 -11.31 -7.77 -6.10
CA ALA A 240 -12.37 -8.44 -5.36
C ALA A 240 -13.10 -7.44 -4.45
N THR A 241 -14.40 -7.64 -4.26
CA THR A 241 -15.20 -6.90 -3.29
C THR A 241 -15.66 -7.84 -2.19
N LEU A 242 -15.34 -7.50 -0.95
CA LEU A 242 -15.72 -8.23 0.26
C LEU A 242 -16.60 -7.35 1.14
N ILE A 243 -17.33 -7.97 2.05
CA ILE A 243 -18.19 -7.25 3.02
C ILE A 243 -17.55 -7.32 4.39
N ASN A 244 -17.32 -6.17 5.00
CA ASN A 244 -16.67 -6.05 6.30
C ASN A 244 -17.65 -6.29 7.47
N ALA A 245 -17.15 -6.23 8.70
CA ALA A 245 -17.93 -6.44 9.92
C ALA A 245 -19.03 -5.38 10.17
N GLU A 246 -19.07 -4.29 9.39
CA GLU A 246 -20.13 -3.26 9.42
C GLU A 246 -21.13 -3.40 8.27
N GLY A 247 -20.98 -4.40 7.40
CA GLY A 247 -21.80 -4.56 6.19
C GLY A 247 -21.42 -3.63 5.04
N LYS A 248 -20.22 -3.04 5.06
CA LYS A 248 -19.69 -2.16 4.01
C LYS A 248 -18.75 -2.91 3.09
N GLU A 249 -18.66 -2.45 1.86
CA GLU A 249 -17.73 -2.98 0.87
C GLU A 249 -16.28 -2.63 1.21
N VAL A 250 -15.38 -3.59 1.02
CA VAL A 250 -13.92 -3.45 1.05
C VAL A 250 -13.40 -3.98 -0.28
N ILE A 251 -12.68 -3.15 -1.00
CA ILE A 251 -12.04 -3.53 -2.25
C ILE A 251 -10.68 -4.17 -1.94
N MET A 252 -10.34 -5.25 -2.64
CA MET A 252 -9.06 -5.94 -2.46
C MET A 252 -8.41 -6.27 -3.79
N GLN A 253 -7.08 -6.07 -3.88
CA GLN A 253 -6.30 -6.38 -5.07
C GLN A 253 -4.89 -6.87 -4.69
N GLN A 254 -4.34 -7.82 -5.48
CA GLN A 254 -2.95 -8.28 -5.39
C GLN A 254 -2.42 -8.59 -6.80
N MET A 255 -1.13 -8.31 -7.07
CA MET A 255 -0.59 -8.25 -8.42
C MET A 255 0.49 -9.31 -8.71
N ASN A 256 0.27 -10.56 -8.30
CA ASN A 256 1.24 -11.65 -8.52
C ASN A 256 2.58 -11.32 -7.85
N LYS A 257 3.71 -11.58 -8.52
CA LYS A 257 5.07 -11.30 -8.05
C LYS A 257 6.00 -10.84 -9.18
N ASN A 258 7.25 -10.51 -8.81
CA ASN A 258 8.35 -10.09 -9.68
C ASN A 258 8.05 -8.77 -10.43
N GLY A 259 7.03 -8.00 -10.01
CA GLY A 259 6.65 -6.76 -10.70
C GLY A 259 6.16 -6.98 -12.14
N ARG A 260 5.59 -8.15 -12.46
CA ARG A 260 4.99 -8.47 -13.76
C ARG A 260 3.77 -7.64 -14.06
N TYR A 261 3.07 -7.22 -13.04
CA TYR A 261 1.86 -6.41 -13.11
C TYR A 261 2.00 -5.22 -12.19
N LEU A 262 1.37 -4.12 -12.58
CA LEU A 262 1.20 -2.94 -11.75
C LEU A 262 -0.28 -2.83 -11.40
N GLY A 263 -0.60 -2.78 -10.12
CA GLY A 263 -1.97 -2.58 -9.65
C GLY A 263 -2.43 -1.16 -9.97
N TYR A 264 -3.69 -1.02 -10.33
CA TYR A 264 -4.30 0.24 -10.70
C TYR A 264 -5.71 0.33 -10.13
N VAL A 265 -5.94 1.26 -9.22
CA VAL A 265 -7.26 1.53 -8.62
C VAL A 265 -7.56 3.02 -8.75
N THR A 266 -8.76 3.36 -9.22
CA THR A 266 -9.23 4.75 -9.24
C THR A 266 -10.16 4.99 -8.06
N LEU A 267 -9.80 5.91 -7.19
CA LEU A 267 -10.63 6.43 -6.11
C LEU A 267 -11.36 7.67 -6.62
N THR A 268 -12.68 7.73 -6.41
CA THR A 268 -13.50 8.83 -6.86
C THR A 268 -14.19 9.47 -5.65
N PHE A 269 -14.09 10.79 -5.52
CA PHE A 269 -14.61 11.56 -4.39
C PHE A 269 -15.63 12.60 -4.90
N GLU A 270 -16.76 12.74 -4.20
CA GLU A 270 -17.81 13.73 -4.47
C GLU A 270 -17.61 15.00 -3.66
#